data_162357e7a9e2a122ff83cef31054d20c
#
_entry.id   162357e7a9e2a122ff83cef31054d20c
#
_cell.length_a   1.000
_cell.length_b   1.000
_cell.length_c   1.000
_cell.angle_alpha   90.00
_cell.angle_beta   90.00
_cell.angle_gamma   90.00
#
_symmetry.space_group_name_H-M   'P 1'
#
loop_
_entity.id
_entity.type
_entity.pdbx_description
1 polymer ?
#
loop_
_entity_poly.entity_id
_entity_poly.type
_entity_poly.pdbx_seq_one_letter_code
_entity_poly.pdbx_strand_id
1 'polypeptide(L)'
;MRIFPVSMVVIGLMLLGGFIVAATSMVAAVVASDGHSMPDLDQLALPAGAEIVDTHATCDANECDGYGMAVSREDTSPAGLIELIESRLRSIGWSVRDCGADEVCMRRDDLAVRLRPWTAVEGTEAAAMRVALAERGVDQSALVYVLFHRCGGLHPCP
;
A
#
# COMPACT_ATOMS: atom_id res chain seq x y z
N MET A 1 -12.52 45.41 38.34
CA MET A 1 -12.10 44.03 38.59
C MET A 1 -13.15 43.15 37.90
N ARG A 2 -12.86 42.66 36.67
CA ARG A 2 -13.80 41.84 35.88
C ARG A 2 -13.40 40.39 36.03
N ILE A 3 -14.25 39.61 36.69
CA ILE A 3 -14.09 38.17 36.86
C ILE A 3 -14.63 37.52 35.58
N PHE A 4 -13.73 36.99 34.75
CA PHE A 4 -14.14 36.12 33.61
C PHE A 4 -14.49 34.74 34.17
N PRO A 5 -15.62 34.15 33.81
CA PRO A 5 -16.00 32.85 34.33
C PRO A 5 -15.13 31.77 33.71
N VAL A 6 -14.37 31.06 34.54
CA VAL A 6 -13.49 29.95 34.22
C VAL A 6 -14.24 28.80 33.51
N SER A 7 -15.56 28.74 33.62
CA SER A 7 -16.42 27.73 33.04
C SER A 7 -16.42 27.66 31.49
N MET A 8 -16.20 28.79 30.81
CA MET A 8 -16.20 28.77 29.32
C MET A 8 -14.94 28.16 28.71
N VAL A 9 -13.80 28.25 29.42
CA VAL A 9 -12.53 27.68 28.90
C VAL A 9 -12.53 26.16 28.99
N VAL A 10 -13.15 25.57 30.00
CA VAL A 10 -13.22 24.12 30.19
C VAL A 10 -14.14 23.45 29.16
N ILE A 11 -15.25 24.11 28.78
CA ILE A 11 -16.18 23.59 27.76
C ILE A 11 -15.53 23.62 26.36
N GLY A 12 -14.76 24.66 26.06
CA GLY A 12 -14.03 24.75 24.77
C GLY A 12 -12.96 23.66 24.61
N LEU A 13 -12.26 23.31 25.67
CA LEU A 13 -11.23 22.26 25.67
C LEU A 13 -11.82 20.85 25.55
N MET A 14 -12.99 20.60 26.11
CA MET A 14 -13.68 19.32 25.98
C MET A 14 -14.25 19.09 24.58
N LEU A 15 -14.71 20.15 23.91
CA LEU A 15 -15.21 20.05 22.52
C LEU A 15 -14.08 19.81 21.51
N LEU A 16 -12.89 20.40 21.72
CA LEU A 16 -11.73 20.15 20.88
C LEU A 16 -11.14 18.73 21.07
N GLY A 17 -11.11 18.24 22.30
CA GLY A 17 -10.65 16.89 22.60
C GLY A 17 -11.56 15.80 22.05
N GLY A 18 -12.88 16.04 22.05
CA GLY A 18 -13.86 15.10 21.50
C GLY A 18 -13.79 14.96 19.98
N PHE A 19 -13.44 16.03 19.26
CA PHE A 19 -13.33 16.00 17.80
C PHE A 19 -12.09 15.23 17.29
N ILE A 20 -10.98 15.29 18.02
CA ILE A 20 -9.75 14.59 17.66
C ILE A 20 -9.91 13.06 17.84
N VAL A 21 -10.60 12.64 18.92
CA VAL A 21 -10.85 11.21 19.16
C VAL A 21 -11.84 10.62 18.15
N ALA A 22 -12.85 11.39 17.72
CA ALA A 22 -13.83 10.95 16.72
C ALA A 22 -13.19 10.81 15.31
N ALA A 23 -12.25 11.69 14.94
CA ALA A 23 -11.58 11.62 13.64
C ALA A 23 -10.63 10.42 13.52
N THR A 24 -9.90 10.07 14.60
CA THR A 24 -9.04 8.88 14.61
C THR A 24 -9.84 7.57 14.62
N SER A 25 -11.02 7.55 15.23
CA SER A 25 -11.91 6.37 15.24
C SER A 25 -12.58 6.13 13.88
N MET A 26 -12.86 7.18 13.09
CA MET A 26 -13.44 7.01 11.76
C MET A 26 -12.45 6.41 10.75
N VAL A 27 -11.17 6.75 10.84
CA VAL A 27 -10.16 6.16 9.94
C VAL A 27 -9.95 4.69 10.26
N ALA A 28 -9.98 4.29 11.53
CA ALA A 28 -9.90 2.89 11.93
C ALA A 28 -11.17 2.08 11.57
N ALA A 29 -12.35 2.70 11.57
CA ALA A 29 -13.61 2.02 11.25
C ALA A 29 -13.80 1.75 9.74
N VAL A 30 -13.23 2.59 8.86
CA VAL A 30 -13.31 2.38 7.40
C VAL A 30 -12.40 1.21 6.96
N VAL A 31 -11.35 0.90 7.71
CA VAL A 31 -10.47 -0.25 7.43
C VAL A 31 -11.04 -1.57 7.97
N ALA A 32 -12.02 -1.53 8.87
CA ALA A 32 -12.52 -2.71 9.58
C ALA A 32 -13.88 -3.25 9.06
N SER A 33 -14.45 -2.70 7.97
CA SER A 33 -15.86 -2.97 7.66
C SER A 33 -16.14 -3.96 6.54
N ASP A 34 -15.14 -4.53 5.86
CA ASP A 34 -15.41 -5.48 4.78
C ASP A 34 -14.75 -6.84 5.02
N GLY A 35 -15.58 -7.84 5.19
CA GLY A 35 -15.26 -9.22 5.56
C GLY A 35 -14.47 -10.03 4.53
N HIS A 36 -13.80 -9.42 3.58
CA HIS A 36 -12.81 -10.05 2.73
C HIS A 36 -11.43 -9.67 3.26
N SER A 37 -10.72 -10.66 3.74
CA SER A 37 -9.42 -10.48 4.37
C SER A 37 -8.37 -10.08 3.35
N MET A 38 -8.11 -8.77 3.23
CA MET A 38 -6.92 -8.26 2.55
C MET A 38 -5.69 -9.03 3.05
N PRO A 39 -4.72 -9.32 2.17
CA PRO A 39 -3.49 -9.95 2.61
C PRO A 39 -2.76 -9.04 3.61
N ASP A 40 -2.15 -9.64 4.62
CA ASP A 40 -1.34 -8.91 5.59
C ASP A 40 -0.03 -8.45 4.92
N LEU A 41 0.21 -7.15 4.93
CA LEU A 41 1.41 -6.55 4.30
C LEU A 41 2.73 -7.07 4.92
N ASP A 42 2.71 -7.52 6.17
CA ASP A 42 3.87 -8.12 6.80
C ASP A 42 4.33 -9.41 6.09
N GLN A 43 3.42 -10.08 5.38
CA GLN A 43 3.73 -11.27 4.60
C GLN A 43 4.52 -10.95 3.31
N LEU A 44 4.50 -9.71 2.86
CA LEU A 44 5.32 -9.25 1.74
C LEU A 44 6.80 -9.15 2.12
N ALA A 45 7.12 -8.94 3.39
CA ALA A 45 8.48 -8.93 3.93
C ALA A 45 9.47 -8.13 3.07
N LEU A 46 9.17 -6.87 2.80
CA LEU A 46 10.04 -5.98 2.02
C LEU A 46 11.48 -5.96 2.59
N PRO A 47 12.50 -5.81 1.73
CA PRO A 47 13.89 -5.72 2.19
C PRO A 47 14.12 -4.49 3.06
N ALA A 48 15.09 -4.56 3.97
CA ALA A 48 15.44 -3.44 4.83
C ALA A 48 15.78 -2.18 4.02
N GLY A 49 15.25 -1.05 4.43
CA GLY A 49 15.41 0.25 3.75
C GLY A 49 14.51 0.44 2.52
N ALA A 50 13.69 -0.53 2.16
CA ALA A 50 12.61 -0.29 1.20
C ALA A 50 11.43 0.40 1.90
N GLU A 51 10.85 1.38 1.23
CA GLU A 51 9.75 2.19 1.73
C GLU A 51 8.56 2.14 0.78
N ILE A 52 7.37 1.97 1.33
CA ILE A 52 6.12 2.13 0.59
C ILE A 52 5.83 3.63 0.49
N VAL A 53 6.02 4.18 -0.71
CA VAL A 53 5.82 5.61 -0.99
C VAL A 53 4.35 5.94 -1.12
N ASP A 54 3.58 5.01 -1.69
CA ASP A 54 2.14 5.12 -1.85
C ASP A 54 1.49 3.75 -1.96
N THR A 55 0.20 3.66 -1.63
CA THR A 55 -0.56 2.41 -1.71
C THR A 55 -2.03 2.67 -2.00
N HIS A 56 -2.65 1.76 -2.72
CA HIS A 56 -4.10 1.72 -2.89
C HIS A 56 -4.60 0.28 -2.77
N ALA A 57 -5.84 0.12 -2.32
CA ALA A 57 -6.51 -1.18 -2.36
C ALA A 57 -6.94 -1.51 -3.79
N THR A 58 -6.75 -2.74 -4.20
CA THR A 58 -7.30 -3.27 -5.45
C THR A 58 -8.67 -3.86 -5.17
N CYS A 59 -9.70 -3.19 -5.69
CA CYS A 59 -11.09 -3.55 -5.39
C CYS A 59 -11.92 -3.64 -6.66
N ASP A 60 -12.91 -4.56 -6.69
CA ASP A 60 -13.99 -4.58 -7.67
C ASP A 60 -15.33 -4.52 -6.93
N ALA A 61 -16.20 -3.62 -7.40
CA ALA A 61 -17.55 -3.40 -6.92
C ALA A 61 -17.67 -3.29 -5.38
N ASN A 62 -17.43 -4.38 -4.64
CA ASN A 62 -17.56 -4.45 -3.19
C ASN A 62 -16.51 -5.32 -2.52
N GLU A 63 -15.55 -5.86 -3.27
CA GLU A 63 -14.53 -6.77 -2.75
C GLU A 63 -13.14 -6.23 -3.05
N CYS A 64 -12.29 -6.17 -2.01
CA CYS A 64 -10.89 -5.83 -2.16
C CYS A 64 -10.05 -7.09 -1.88
N ASP A 65 -9.17 -7.45 -2.80
CA ASP A 65 -8.37 -8.66 -2.71
C ASP A 65 -6.87 -8.41 -2.59
N GLY A 66 -6.44 -7.16 -2.66
CA GLY A 66 -5.03 -6.86 -2.61
C GLY A 66 -4.66 -5.38 -2.53
N TYR A 67 -3.39 -5.13 -2.71
CA TYR A 67 -2.77 -3.81 -2.70
C TYR A 67 -1.92 -3.58 -3.94
N GLY A 68 -2.10 -2.42 -4.57
CA GLY A 68 -1.11 -1.83 -5.48
C GLY A 68 -0.23 -0.86 -4.70
N MET A 69 1.07 -0.98 -4.78
CA MET A 69 2.02 -0.18 -4.01
C MET A 69 3.11 0.39 -4.90
N ALA A 70 3.50 1.63 -4.64
CA ALA A 70 4.73 2.21 -5.16
C ALA A 70 5.82 2.08 -4.09
N VAL A 71 6.90 1.39 -4.41
CA VAL A 71 8.00 1.10 -3.46
C VAL A 71 9.29 1.70 -3.98
N SER A 72 10.05 2.33 -3.10
CA SER A 72 11.38 2.86 -3.37
C SER A 72 12.41 2.31 -2.39
N ARG A 73 13.67 2.50 -2.75
CA ARG A 73 14.81 2.33 -1.84
C ARG A 73 15.92 3.27 -2.25
N GLU A 74 16.48 3.99 -1.27
CA GLU A 74 17.65 4.84 -1.51
C GLU A 74 18.78 4.07 -2.18
N ASP A 75 19.49 4.74 -3.09
CA ASP A 75 20.68 4.23 -3.79
C ASP A 75 20.47 2.89 -4.53
N THR A 76 19.22 2.58 -4.91
CA THR A 76 18.92 1.33 -5.60
C THR A 76 18.07 1.60 -6.85
N SER A 77 18.49 1.07 -8.00
CA SER A 77 17.65 1.14 -9.20
C SER A 77 16.40 0.28 -9.07
N PRO A 78 15.33 0.55 -9.84
CA PRO A 78 14.14 -0.29 -9.83
C PRO A 78 14.43 -1.77 -10.10
N ALA A 79 15.30 -2.07 -11.04
CA ALA A 79 15.71 -3.45 -11.33
C ALA A 79 16.42 -4.10 -10.12
N GLY A 80 17.36 -3.39 -9.50
CA GLY A 80 18.04 -3.88 -8.31
C GLY A 80 17.09 -4.05 -7.12
N LEU A 81 16.09 -3.18 -6.97
CA LEU A 81 15.08 -3.32 -5.92
C LEU A 81 14.17 -4.54 -6.17
N ILE A 82 13.78 -4.80 -7.44
CA ILE A 82 13.04 -6.01 -7.81
C ILE A 82 13.83 -7.27 -7.43
N GLU A 83 15.12 -7.34 -7.78
CA GLU A 83 15.99 -8.47 -7.43
C GLU A 83 16.10 -8.67 -5.91
N LEU A 84 16.19 -7.60 -5.13
CA LEU A 84 16.23 -7.66 -3.67
C LEU A 84 14.91 -8.17 -3.07
N ILE A 85 13.76 -7.68 -3.57
CA ILE A 85 12.44 -8.14 -3.14
C ILE A 85 12.28 -9.62 -3.50
N GLU A 86 12.59 -10.01 -4.74
CA GLU A 86 12.52 -11.40 -5.20
C GLU A 86 13.38 -12.31 -4.33
N SER A 87 14.64 -11.95 -4.10
CA SER A 87 15.56 -12.73 -3.26
C SER A 87 15.03 -12.89 -1.83
N ARG A 88 14.50 -11.81 -1.27
CA ARG A 88 13.89 -11.84 0.07
C ARG A 88 12.68 -12.75 0.13
N LEU A 89 11.77 -12.62 -0.83
CA LEU A 89 10.57 -13.46 -0.91
C LEU A 89 10.93 -14.95 -1.09
N ARG A 90 11.90 -15.27 -1.95
CA ARG A 90 12.40 -16.65 -2.10
C ARG A 90 12.92 -17.22 -0.78
N SER A 91 13.62 -16.41 0.01
CA SER A 91 14.18 -16.86 1.30
C SER A 91 13.11 -17.24 2.34
N ILE A 92 11.87 -16.80 2.16
CA ILE A 92 10.73 -17.10 3.05
C ILE A 92 9.67 -17.96 2.37
N GLY A 93 10.05 -18.69 1.30
CA GLY A 93 9.23 -19.75 0.71
C GLY A 93 8.35 -19.35 -0.46
N TRP A 94 8.52 -18.16 -1.02
CA TRP A 94 7.84 -17.79 -2.27
C TRP A 94 8.50 -18.46 -3.48
N SER A 95 7.69 -18.90 -4.44
CA SER A 95 8.14 -19.49 -5.69
C SER A 95 7.89 -18.56 -6.86
N VAL A 96 8.86 -18.44 -7.76
CA VAL A 96 8.72 -17.68 -9.03
C VAL A 96 7.74 -18.37 -9.95
N ARG A 97 6.97 -17.57 -10.68
CA ARG A 97 6.03 -18.00 -11.73
C ARG A 97 6.32 -17.25 -13.02
N ASP A 98 5.97 -17.87 -14.11
CA ASP A 98 6.04 -17.22 -15.42
C ASP A 98 4.83 -16.29 -15.61
N CYS A 99 5.07 -15.02 -15.94
CA CYS A 99 4.03 -14.02 -16.14
C CYS A 99 4.36 -12.99 -17.23
N GLY A 100 5.49 -13.13 -17.91
CA GLY A 100 5.92 -12.22 -18.97
C GLY A 100 7.35 -11.73 -18.80
N ALA A 101 7.85 -11.03 -19.82
CA ALA A 101 9.26 -10.66 -19.89
C ALA A 101 9.65 -9.48 -18.99
N ASP A 102 8.70 -8.60 -18.69
CA ASP A 102 8.97 -7.31 -18.03
C ASP A 102 8.50 -7.28 -16.56
N GLU A 103 8.10 -8.42 -16.02
CA GLU A 103 7.63 -8.53 -14.65
C GLU A 103 8.14 -9.80 -13.97
N VAL A 104 8.25 -9.74 -12.64
CA VAL A 104 8.55 -10.87 -11.78
C VAL A 104 7.30 -11.23 -11.00
N CYS A 105 6.80 -12.44 -11.20
CA CYS A 105 5.66 -12.98 -10.48
C CYS A 105 6.10 -14.04 -9.49
N MET A 106 5.56 -13.94 -8.27
CA MET A 106 5.83 -14.91 -7.23
C MET A 106 4.55 -15.34 -6.54
N ARG A 107 4.54 -16.56 -6.03
CA ARG A 107 3.39 -17.14 -5.35
C ARG A 107 3.81 -17.88 -4.09
N ARG A 108 2.99 -17.76 -3.06
CA ARG A 108 3.04 -18.58 -1.86
C ARG A 108 1.60 -18.85 -1.39
N ASP A 109 1.22 -20.12 -1.37
CA ASP A 109 -0.15 -20.57 -1.01
C ASP A 109 -1.24 -19.90 -1.87
N ASP A 110 -2.12 -19.12 -1.25
CA ASP A 110 -3.18 -18.33 -1.88
C ASP A 110 -2.78 -16.87 -2.14
N LEU A 111 -1.50 -16.53 -2.00
CA LEU A 111 -0.99 -15.19 -2.19
C LEU A 111 -0.14 -15.10 -3.46
N ALA A 112 -0.28 -14.00 -4.17
CA ALA A 112 0.54 -13.66 -5.31
C ALA A 112 1.12 -12.25 -5.20
N VAL A 113 2.31 -12.08 -5.76
CA VAL A 113 2.95 -10.78 -5.93
C VAL A 113 3.42 -10.63 -7.37
N ARG A 114 3.24 -9.43 -7.94
CA ARG A 114 3.83 -9.02 -9.21
C ARG A 114 4.69 -7.79 -8.97
N LEU A 115 5.90 -7.83 -9.48
CA LEU A 115 6.89 -6.76 -9.36
C LEU A 115 7.25 -6.29 -10.76
N ARG A 116 7.18 -4.98 -10.99
CA ARG A 116 7.63 -4.38 -12.26
C ARG A 116 8.13 -2.95 -12.03
N PRO A 117 9.03 -2.44 -12.88
CA PRO A 117 9.38 -1.03 -12.83
C PRO A 117 8.14 -0.17 -12.99
N TRP A 118 8.05 0.94 -12.25
CA TRP A 118 6.89 1.84 -12.35
C TRP A 118 6.64 2.33 -13.78
N THR A 119 7.70 2.54 -14.54
CA THR A 119 7.64 2.97 -15.95
C THR A 119 6.98 1.96 -16.88
N ALA A 120 6.91 0.69 -16.48
CA ALA A 120 6.25 -0.38 -17.22
C ALA A 120 4.77 -0.57 -16.82
N VAL A 121 4.25 0.23 -15.86
CA VAL A 121 2.84 0.17 -15.46
C VAL A 121 1.99 0.91 -16.46
N GLU A 122 1.15 0.21 -17.21
CA GLU A 122 0.28 0.77 -18.24
C GLU A 122 -1.18 0.90 -17.76
N GLY A 123 -1.95 1.73 -18.47
CA GLY A 123 -3.40 1.84 -18.30
C GLY A 123 -3.84 2.55 -17.03
N THR A 124 -5.02 2.16 -16.56
CA THR A 124 -5.70 2.79 -15.42
C THR A 124 -5.32 2.22 -14.06
N GLU A 125 -4.62 1.10 -14.04
CA GLU A 125 -4.29 0.32 -12.83
C GLU A 125 -3.68 1.17 -11.71
N ALA A 126 -2.77 2.07 -12.07
CA ALA A 126 -2.14 2.97 -11.10
C ALA A 126 -2.39 4.46 -11.39
N ALA A 127 -3.45 4.79 -12.13
CA ALA A 127 -3.68 6.16 -12.59
C ALA A 127 -3.81 7.17 -11.44
N ALA A 128 -4.60 6.84 -10.42
CA ALA A 128 -4.79 7.73 -9.26
C ALA A 128 -3.48 7.91 -8.48
N MET A 129 -2.74 6.82 -8.26
CA MET A 129 -1.45 6.86 -7.58
C MET A 129 -0.42 7.68 -8.37
N ARG A 130 -0.43 7.58 -9.71
CA ARG A 130 0.46 8.35 -10.59
C ARG A 130 0.27 9.86 -10.42
N VAL A 131 -1.00 10.31 -10.34
CA VAL A 131 -1.33 11.71 -10.08
C VAL A 131 -0.84 12.13 -8.70
N ALA A 132 -1.16 11.36 -7.67
CA ALA A 132 -0.75 11.67 -6.29
C ALA A 132 0.78 11.73 -6.11
N LEU A 133 1.52 10.83 -6.77
CA LEU A 133 2.99 10.84 -6.78
C LEU A 133 3.55 12.07 -7.49
N ALA A 134 2.95 12.45 -8.63
CA ALA A 134 3.36 13.64 -9.39
C ALA A 134 3.11 14.93 -8.60
N GLU A 135 1.97 15.06 -7.92
CA GLU A 135 1.64 16.23 -7.09
C GLU A 135 2.62 16.38 -5.91
N ARG A 136 3.15 15.28 -5.40
CA ARG A 136 4.18 15.27 -4.34
C ARG A 136 5.61 15.46 -4.85
N GLY A 137 5.80 15.56 -6.17
CA GLY A 137 7.12 15.70 -6.78
C GLY A 137 8.00 14.46 -6.66
N VAL A 138 7.42 13.27 -6.51
CA VAL A 138 8.17 12.02 -6.40
C VAL A 138 8.70 11.61 -7.77
N ASP A 139 9.98 11.25 -7.85
CA ASP A 139 10.58 10.70 -9.06
C ASP A 139 10.07 9.28 -9.31
N GLN A 140 9.10 9.18 -10.21
CA GLN A 140 8.45 7.91 -10.52
C GLN A 140 9.38 6.95 -11.29
N SER A 141 10.46 7.42 -11.89
CA SER A 141 11.41 6.56 -12.59
C SER A 141 12.25 5.68 -11.66
N ALA A 142 12.32 6.04 -10.37
CA ALA A 142 13.03 5.30 -9.33
C ALA A 142 12.15 4.27 -8.58
N LEU A 143 10.86 4.16 -8.94
CA LEU A 143 9.90 3.33 -8.22
C LEU A 143 9.74 1.94 -8.83
N VAL A 144 9.40 0.99 -7.96
CA VAL A 144 8.87 -0.33 -8.31
C VAL A 144 7.39 -0.37 -7.97
N TYR A 145 6.57 -0.85 -8.91
CA TYR A 145 5.19 -1.18 -8.65
C TYR A 145 5.09 -2.61 -8.14
N VAL A 146 4.43 -2.75 -7.00
CA VAL A 146 4.17 -4.04 -6.35
C VAL A 146 2.67 -4.24 -6.29
N LEU A 147 2.16 -5.26 -6.99
CA LEU A 147 0.79 -5.72 -6.85
C LEU A 147 0.80 -6.96 -5.96
N PHE A 148 0.23 -6.86 -4.77
CA PHE A 148 0.14 -7.93 -3.78
C PHE A 148 -1.31 -8.27 -3.50
N HIS A 149 -1.74 -9.51 -3.81
CA HIS A 149 -3.14 -9.88 -3.76
C HIS A 149 -3.35 -11.36 -3.42
N ARG A 150 -4.61 -11.70 -3.06
CA ARG A 150 -5.05 -13.08 -2.93
C ARG A 150 -5.40 -13.67 -4.30
N CYS A 151 -5.06 -14.94 -4.47
CA CYS A 151 -5.45 -15.72 -5.63
C CYS A 151 -6.93 -16.11 -5.59
N GLY A 152 -7.61 -15.99 -6.72
CA GLY A 152 -9.02 -16.40 -6.85
C GLY A 152 -10.01 -15.24 -6.74
N GLY A 153 -9.54 -14.00 -6.48
CA GLY A 153 -10.30 -12.77 -6.60
C GLY A 153 -10.25 -12.21 -8.02
N LEU A 154 -10.16 -10.89 -8.13
CA LEU A 154 -10.09 -10.12 -9.39
C LEU A 154 -8.86 -10.43 -10.23
N HIS A 155 -7.78 -10.81 -9.59
CA HIS A 155 -6.51 -11.11 -10.24
C HIS A 155 -6.28 -12.62 -10.27
N PRO A 156 -6.32 -13.26 -11.46
CA PRO A 156 -5.94 -14.65 -11.57
C PRO A 156 -4.48 -14.81 -11.14
N CYS A 157 -4.20 -15.85 -10.37
CA CYS A 157 -2.82 -16.19 -10.06
C CYS A 157 -2.07 -16.68 -11.30
N PRO A 158 -0.85 -16.20 -11.49
CA PRO A 158 0.05 -16.72 -12.50
C PRO A 158 0.46 -18.16 -12.22
#